data_23635b4cdfdbac91b5c6e6bf2e670f18
#
_entry.id   23635b4cdfdbac91b5c6e6bf2e670f18
#
_cell.length_a   1.000
_cell.length_b   1.000
_cell.length_c   1.000
_cell.angle_alpha   90.00
_cell.angle_beta   90.00
_cell.angle_gamma   90.00
#
_symmetry.space_group_name_H-M   'P 1'
#
loop_
_entity.id
_entity.type
_entity.pdbx_description
1 polymer ?
#
loop_
_entity_poly.entity_id
_entity_poly.type
_entity_poly.pdbx_seq_one_letter_code
_entity_poly.pdbx_strand_id
1 'polypeptide(L)'
;MTHWLDLYKEMGDYLAPSMAKDHPNLPVVKEEGCYYWGADGKKYLDFTSGIAVTNTGHRHPKIVQSIKDAADSLVHGPSGVIMYDSILNLSEQLAEVLPGDLGCFFFANSGTEAIEGALKLAKFVTERPYVISFTGCFHGRSMGALGVTTSKSKYRKFLQPSHLSYQIPYADVKAVPAGEDPEVYCVKQLEKDFKKLFKHQVTPEEV
;
A
#
# COMPACT_ATOMS: atom_id res chain seq x y z
N MET A 1 -25.51 26.25 -0.47
CA MET A 1 -24.10 26.00 -0.90
C MET A 1 -23.07 26.43 0.15
N THR A 2 -23.28 27.55 0.82
CA THR A 2 -22.44 28.07 1.90
C THR A 2 -22.29 27.11 3.10
N HIS A 3 -23.35 26.42 3.44
CA HIS A 3 -23.41 25.52 4.61
C HIS A 3 -22.38 24.36 4.60
N TRP A 4 -22.07 23.74 3.47
CA TRP A 4 -21.10 22.64 3.40
C TRP A 4 -19.66 23.09 3.52
N LEU A 5 -19.32 24.29 3.02
CA LEU A 5 -17.98 24.85 3.15
C LEU A 5 -17.70 25.33 4.59
N ASP A 6 -18.73 25.83 5.25
CA ASP A 6 -18.64 26.25 6.65
C ASP A 6 -18.54 25.04 7.57
N LEU A 7 -19.41 24.04 7.39
CA LEU A 7 -19.31 22.75 8.09
C LEU A 7 -17.95 22.07 7.87
N TYR A 8 -17.41 22.14 6.66
CA TYR A 8 -16.10 21.56 6.35
C TYR A 8 -14.97 22.25 7.11
N LYS A 9 -15.02 23.56 7.27
CA LYS A 9 -14.06 24.32 8.08
C LYS A 9 -14.20 23.98 9.56
N GLU A 10 -15.41 23.92 10.08
CA GLU A 10 -15.70 23.56 11.47
C GLU A 10 -15.35 22.10 11.78
N MET A 11 -15.71 21.16 10.91
CA MET A 11 -15.39 19.74 11.07
C MET A 11 -13.90 19.42 10.97
N GLY A 12 -13.10 20.31 10.37
CA GLY A 12 -11.64 20.17 10.35
C GLY A 12 -11.03 20.09 11.75
N ASP A 13 -11.69 20.65 12.76
CA ASP A 13 -11.24 20.60 14.14
C ASP A 13 -11.51 19.26 14.85
N TYR A 14 -12.42 18.45 14.31
CA TYR A 14 -12.71 17.10 14.82
C TYR A 14 -11.81 16.02 14.20
N LEU A 15 -11.05 16.35 13.16
CA LEU A 15 -10.14 15.40 12.52
C LEU A 15 -8.77 15.43 13.19
N ALA A 16 -8.20 14.25 13.42
CA ALA A 16 -6.85 14.17 13.98
C ALA A 16 -5.86 14.97 13.12
N PRO A 17 -4.94 15.74 13.74
CA PRO A 17 -3.95 16.53 13.00
C PRO A 17 -3.01 15.71 12.09
N SER A 18 -2.91 14.41 12.35
CA SER A 18 -2.16 13.46 11.52
C SER A 18 -2.82 13.15 10.17
N MET A 19 -4.11 13.45 10.01
CA MET A 19 -4.76 13.37 8.70
C MET A 19 -4.27 14.53 7.82
N ALA A 20 -3.92 14.23 6.58
CA ALA A 20 -3.27 15.18 5.68
C ALA A 20 -4.12 16.46 5.51
N LYS A 21 -3.60 17.56 6.06
CA LYS A 21 -4.18 18.93 5.92
C LYS A 21 -3.31 19.81 5.02
N ASP A 22 -2.32 19.24 4.34
CA ASP A 22 -1.31 20.01 3.57
C ASP A 22 -1.85 20.64 2.29
N HIS A 23 -3.08 20.31 1.89
CA HIS A 23 -3.76 20.87 0.73
C HIS A 23 -5.17 21.31 1.10
N PRO A 24 -5.70 22.37 0.48
CA PRO A 24 -7.12 22.68 0.61
C PRO A 24 -7.88 21.45 0.09
N ASN A 25 -8.45 20.68 1.00
CA ASN A 25 -9.24 19.52 0.63
C ASN A 25 -10.42 20.00 -0.23
N LEU A 26 -10.61 19.37 -1.36
CA LEU A 26 -11.77 19.63 -2.20
C LEU A 26 -12.98 18.93 -1.57
N PRO A 27 -14.03 19.68 -1.13
CA PRO A 27 -15.26 19.06 -0.69
C PRO A 27 -15.96 18.39 -1.87
N VAL A 28 -15.86 17.05 -1.94
CA VAL A 28 -16.48 16.25 -3.02
C VAL A 28 -17.86 15.81 -2.59
N VAL A 29 -18.84 16.00 -3.46
CA VAL A 29 -20.24 15.63 -3.22
C VAL A 29 -20.73 14.50 -4.14
N LYS A 30 -20.03 14.27 -5.26
CA LYS A 30 -20.33 13.20 -6.21
C LYS A 30 -19.06 12.76 -6.92
N GLU A 31 -19.03 11.49 -7.29
CA GLU A 31 -17.97 10.91 -8.12
C GLU A 31 -18.56 9.99 -9.19
N GLU A 32 -17.92 9.89 -10.35
CA GLU A 32 -18.32 8.99 -11.43
C GLU A 32 -17.20 8.83 -12.47
N GLY A 33 -16.87 7.61 -12.84
CA GLY A 33 -15.79 7.36 -13.81
C GLY A 33 -14.47 7.96 -13.35
N CYS A 34 -13.90 8.89 -14.11
CA CYS A 34 -12.64 9.59 -13.77
C CYS A 34 -12.87 10.99 -13.17
N TYR A 35 -14.03 11.27 -12.63
CA TYR A 35 -14.36 12.64 -12.24
C TYR A 35 -14.95 12.73 -10.84
N TYR A 36 -14.62 13.85 -10.19
CA TYR A 36 -15.28 14.36 -8.99
C TYR A 36 -16.14 15.58 -9.30
N TRP A 37 -17.19 15.80 -8.54
CA TRP A 37 -17.93 17.06 -8.47
C TRP A 37 -17.74 17.66 -7.08
N GLY A 38 -17.19 18.87 -7.06
CA GLY A 38 -17.01 19.62 -5.83
C GLY A 38 -18.31 20.22 -5.32
N ALA A 39 -18.35 20.57 -4.04
CA ALA A 39 -19.44 21.35 -3.45
C ALA A 39 -19.58 22.75 -4.06
N ASP A 40 -18.58 23.23 -4.79
CA ASP A 40 -18.60 24.45 -5.59
C ASP A 40 -19.34 24.28 -6.94
N GLY A 41 -19.87 23.10 -7.23
CA GLY A 41 -20.57 22.76 -8.45
C GLY A 41 -19.69 22.47 -9.67
N LYS A 42 -18.35 22.50 -9.50
CA LYS A 42 -17.43 22.23 -10.61
C LYS A 42 -17.12 20.75 -10.73
N LYS A 43 -16.76 20.35 -11.95
CA LYS A 43 -16.29 19.02 -12.31
C LYS A 43 -14.77 19.00 -12.36
N TYR A 44 -14.15 18.05 -11.67
CA TYR A 44 -12.71 17.89 -11.58
C TYR A 44 -12.30 16.52 -12.15
N LEU A 45 -11.25 16.50 -12.96
CA LEU A 45 -10.64 15.25 -13.41
C LEU A 45 -9.75 14.70 -12.31
N ASP A 46 -9.99 13.46 -11.90
CA ASP A 46 -9.23 12.79 -10.85
C ASP A 46 -8.00 12.07 -11.42
N PHE A 47 -6.81 12.60 -11.13
CA PHE A 47 -5.54 11.95 -11.40
C PHE A 47 -4.99 11.19 -10.19
N THR A 48 -5.66 11.22 -9.05
CA THR A 48 -5.21 10.54 -7.84
C THR A 48 -5.76 9.12 -7.72
N SER A 49 -6.95 8.88 -8.28
CA SER A 49 -7.62 7.59 -8.27
C SER A 49 -7.69 6.96 -6.86
N GLY A 50 -7.95 7.78 -5.82
CA GLY A 50 -7.93 7.33 -4.43
C GLY A 50 -6.55 6.82 -3.98
N ILE A 51 -5.47 7.35 -4.54
CA ILE A 51 -4.08 6.88 -4.42
C ILE A 51 -3.95 5.48 -5.04
N ALA A 52 -4.33 5.37 -6.32
CA ALA A 52 -4.31 4.17 -7.15
C ALA A 52 -5.24 3.03 -6.65
N VAL A 53 -6.37 3.36 -6.07
CA VAL A 53 -7.36 2.40 -5.54
C VAL A 53 -8.52 2.18 -6.51
N THR A 54 -9.03 3.25 -7.15
CA THR A 54 -10.23 3.19 -7.99
C THR A 54 -9.90 2.87 -9.45
N ASN A 55 -9.21 1.75 -9.68
CA ASN A 55 -8.68 1.36 -11.00
C ASN A 55 -9.77 1.11 -12.06
N THR A 56 -10.99 0.79 -11.64
CA THR A 56 -12.17 0.61 -12.51
C THR A 56 -12.93 1.91 -12.78
N GLY A 57 -12.46 3.02 -12.22
CA GLY A 57 -13.19 4.30 -12.14
C GLY A 57 -14.15 4.34 -10.95
N HIS A 58 -14.50 5.57 -10.57
CA HIS A 58 -15.43 5.81 -9.47
C HIS A 58 -16.81 5.26 -9.78
N ARG A 59 -17.40 4.57 -8.81
CA ARG A 59 -18.77 4.03 -8.88
C ARG A 59 -19.02 3.16 -10.13
N HIS A 60 -18.05 2.33 -10.52
CA HIS A 60 -18.26 1.39 -11.60
C HIS A 60 -19.54 0.57 -11.37
N PRO A 61 -20.51 0.49 -12.33
CA PRO A 61 -21.83 -0.09 -12.08
C PRO A 61 -21.79 -1.52 -11.53
N LYS A 62 -20.91 -2.37 -12.04
CA LYS A 62 -20.75 -3.76 -11.56
C LYS A 62 -20.26 -3.80 -10.12
N ILE A 63 -19.33 -2.92 -9.73
CA ILE A 63 -18.81 -2.85 -8.34
C ILE A 63 -19.93 -2.38 -7.41
N VAL A 64 -20.66 -1.34 -7.79
CA VAL A 64 -21.79 -0.84 -6.99
C VAL A 64 -22.87 -1.92 -6.80
N GLN A 65 -23.16 -2.69 -7.85
CA GLN A 65 -24.15 -3.78 -7.77
C GLN A 65 -23.65 -4.87 -6.85
N SER A 66 -22.39 -5.32 -7.00
CA SER A 66 -21.80 -6.34 -6.13
C SER A 66 -21.81 -5.96 -4.64
N ILE A 67 -21.57 -4.66 -4.32
CA ILE A 67 -21.67 -4.16 -2.94
C ILE A 67 -23.10 -4.25 -2.43
N LYS A 68 -24.11 -3.90 -3.24
CA LYS A 68 -25.54 -4.01 -2.85
C LYS A 68 -25.94 -5.46 -2.60
N ASP A 69 -25.56 -6.36 -3.51
CA ASP A 69 -25.86 -7.78 -3.40
C ASP A 69 -25.22 -8.39 -2.13
N ALA A 70 -23.99 -8.00 -1.83
CA ALA A 70 -23.31 -8.41 -0.59
C ALA A 70 -23.99 -7.83 0.66
N ALA A 71 -24.44 -6.57 0.61
CA ALA A 71 -25.17 -5.96 1.73
C ALA A 71 -26.50 -6.64 2.02
N ASP A 72 -27.16 -7.15 0.99
CA ASP A 72 -28.43 -7.87 1.10
C ASP A 72 -28.25 -9.34 1.55
N SER A 73 -27.04 -9.89 1.47
CA SER A 73 -26.76 -11.30 1.78
C SER A 73 -25.86 -11.48 3.00
N LEU A 74 -24.60 -11.09 2.91
CA LEU A 74 -23.59 -11.27 3.97
C LEU A 74 -22.66 -10.08 4.04
N VAL A 75 -22.82 -9.22 5.05
CA VAL A 75 -21.98 -8.03 5.26
C VAL A 75 -20.64 -8.39 5.89
N HIS A 76 -20.60 -9.36 6.82
CA HIS A 76 -19.38 -9.76 7.50
C HIS A 76 -19.41 -11.24 7.86
N GLY A 77 -18.31 -11.92 7.63
CA GLY A 77 -18.06 -13.28 8.07
C GLY A 77 -16.66 -13.43 8.65
N PRO A 78 -16.49 -13.91 9.88
CA PRO A 78 -15.17 -14.20 10.45
C PRO A 78 -14.56 -15.41 9.72
N SER A 79 -13.71 -15.18 8.74
CA SER A 79 -13.14 -16.22 7.86
C SER A 79 -12.36 -17.32 8.59
N GLY A 80 -11.93 -17.06 9.83
CA GLY A 80 -11.33 -18.08 10.69
C GLY A 80 -12.36 -19.05 11.33
N VAL A 81 -13.65 -18.79 11.19
CA VAL A 81 -14.74 -19.57 11.80
C VAL A 81 -15.73 -20.08 10.76
N ILE A 82 -16.06 -19.28 9.76
CA ILE A 82 -16.98 -19.62 8.68
C ILE A 82 -16.35 -19.38 7.33
N MET A 83 -16.70 -20.21 6.36
CA MET A 83 -16.38 -20.03 4.94
C MET A 83 -17.56 -19.40 4.22
N TYR A 84 -17.29 -18.56 3.24
CA TYR A 84 -18.31 -17.93 2.41
C TYR A 84 -17.83 -17.72 0.97
N ASP A 85 -18.77 -17.74 0.06
CA ASP A 85 -18.50 -17.85 -1.38
C ASP A 85 -17.61 -16.75 -1.95
N SER A 86 -17.76 -15.53 -1.47
CA SER A 86 -17.01 -14.40 -2.03
C SER A 86 -15.50 -14.51 -1.79
N ILE A 87 -15.06 -15.03 -0.64
CA ILE A 87 -13.62 -15.24 -0.36
C ILE A 87 -13.06 -16.42 -1.16
N LEU A 88 -13.83 -17.48 -1.31
CA LEU A 88 -13.45 -18.66 -2.09
C LEU A 88 -13.31 -18.32 -3.58
N ASN A 89 -14.33 -17.68 -4.15
CA ASN A 89 -14.35 -17.26 -5.54
C ASN A 89 -13.22 -16.27 -5.87
N LEU A 90 -12.93 -15.32 -4.96
CA LEU A 90 -11.81 -14.40 -5.13
C LEU A 90 -10.47 -15.14 -5.10
N SER A 91 -10.30 -16.09 -4.18
CA SER A 91 -9.08 -16.90 -4.07
C SER A 91 -8.83 -17.71 -5.34
N GLU A 92 -9.86 -18.36 -5.89
CA GLU A 92 -9.78 -19.09 -7.14
C GLU A 92 -9.36 -18.19 -8.32
N GLN A 93 -10.04 -17.05 -8.49
CA GLN A 93 -9.71 -16.11 -9.56
C GLN A 93 -8.29 -15.51 -9.41
N LEU A 94 -7.82 -15.27 -8.19
CA LEU A 94 -6.46 -14.80 -7.97
C LEU A 94 -5.43 -15.88 -8.32
N ALA A 95 -5.68 -17.14 -7.98
CA ALA A 95 -4.79 -18.26 -8.32
C ALA A 95 -4.63 -18.43 -9.84
N GLU A 96 -5.67 -18.13 -10.62
CA GLU A 96 -5.62 -18.20 -12.09
C GLU A 96 -4.74 -17.12 -12.74
N VAL A 97 -4.62 -15.94 -12.12
CA VAL A 97 -3.95 -14.78 -12.74
C VAL A 97 -2.58 -14.47 -12.15
N LEU A 98 -2.25 -15.04 -11.01
CA LEU A 98 -0.97 -14.83 -10.36
C LEU A 98 0.13 -15.72 -10.93
N PRO A 99 1.38 -15.26 -10.95
CA PRO A 99 2.48 -16.04 -11.52
C PRO A 99 2.89 -17.22 -10.63
N GLY A 100 3.39 -18.28 -11.27
CA GLY A 100 3.92 -19.45 -10.58
C GLY A 100 2.86 -20.26 -9.83
N ASP A 101 3.18 -20.65 -8.62
CA ASP A 101 2.36 -21.50 -7.73
C ASP A 101 1.73 -20.71 -6.56
N LEU A 102 1.55 -19.40 -6.73
CA LEU A 102 0.94 -18.53 -5.72
C LEU A 102 -0.57 -18.80 -5.61
N GLY A 103 -0.93 -19.82 -4.82
CA GLY A 103 -2.31 -20.26 -4.63
C GLY A 103 -2.82 -20.16 -3.19
N CYS A 104 -2.07 -19.53 -2.28
CA CYS A 104 -2.43 -19.37 -0.88
C CYS A 104 -2.55 -17.88 -0.52
N PHE A 105 -3.70 -17.46 0.00
CA PHE A 105 -4.02 -16.04 0.18
C PHE A 105 -4.29 -15.69 1.64
N PHE A 106 -3.70 -14.61 2.10
CA PHE A 106 -3.99 -13.96 3.37
C PHE A 106 -4.66 -12.63 3.11
N PHE A 107 -5.96 -12.55 3.41
CA PHE A 107 -6.75 -11.32 3.24
C PHE A 107 -6.66 -10.43 4.49
N ALA A 108 -6.52 -9.13 4.26
CA ALA A 108 -6.44 -8.12 5.31
C ALA A 108 -7.24 -6.86 4.92
N ASN A 109 -7.53 -5.99 5.89
CA ASN A 109 -8.31 -4.78 5.64
C ASN A 109 -7.49 -3.66 4.98
N SER A 110 -6.18 -3.77 4.99
CA SER A 110 -5.29 -2.75 4.42
C SER A 110 -3.95 -3.34 3.99
N GLY A 111 -3.25 -2.64 3.09
CA GLY A 111 -1.89 -3.01 2.70
C GLY A 111 -0.89 -3.04 3.86
N THR A 112 -1.06 -2.17 4.86
CA THR A 112 -0.18 -2.19 6.05
C THR A 112 -0.39 -3.47 6.88
N GLU A 113 -1.62 -3.97 7.02
CA GLU A 113 -1.90 -5.24 7.69
C GLU A 113 -1.34 -6.44 6.90
N ALA A 114 -1.45 -6.41 5.59
CA ALA A 114 -0.85 -7.43 4.73
C ALA A 114 0.68 -7.48 4.90
N ILE A 115 1.35 -6.33 4.98
CA ILE A 115 2.78 -6.25 5.25
C ILE A 115 3.12 -6.76 6.66
N GLU A 116 2.34 -6.40 7.69
CA GLU A 116 2.53 -6.95 9.05
C GLU A 116 2.42 -8.48 9.04
N GLY A 117 1.43 -9.04 8.33
CA GLY A 117 1.27 -10.47 8.14
C GLY A 117 2.48 -11.11 7.44
N ALA A 118 2.93 -10.51 6.35
CA ALA A 118 4.09 -10.98 5.59
C ALA A 118 5.40 -10.96 6.42
N LEU A 119 5.63 -9.90 7.18
CA LEU A 119 6.79 -9.78 8.07
C LEU A 119 6.78 -10.84 9.17
N LYS A 120 5.61 -11.10 9.75
CA LYS A 120 5.45 -12.16 10.76
C LYS A 120 5.68 -13.54 10.17
N LEU A 121 5.08 -13.82 9.00
CA LEU A 121 5.23 -15.09 8.31
C LEU A 121 6.69 -15.36 7.92
N ALA A 122 7.35 -14.37 7.32
CA ALA A 122 8.75 -14.49 6.92
C ALA A 122 9.64 -14.86 8.12
N LYS A 123 9.50 -14.12 9.22
CA LYS A 123 10.27 -14.40 10.45
C LYS A 123 9.94 -15.74 11.07
N PHE A 124 8.67 -16.14 11.08
CA PHE A 124 8.25 -17.42 11.64
C PHE A 124 8.81 -18.62 10.85
N VAL A 125 8.78 -18.54 9.52
CA VAL A 125 9.21 -19.65 8.65
C VAL A 125 10.73 -19.73 8.56
N THR A 126 11.42 -18.60 8.50
CA THR A 126 12.88 -18.55 8.32
C THR A 126 13.66 -18.53 9.61
N GLU A 127 13.01 -18.19 10.73
CA GLU A 127 13.64 -17.89 12.04
C GLU A 127 14.69 -16.76 11.98
N ARG A 128 14.64 -15.92 10.92
CA ARG A 128 15.57 -14.82 10.69
C ARG A 128 15.00 -13.51 11.23
N PRO A 129 15.79 -12.74 12.00
CA PRO A 129 15.28 -11.55 12.68
C PRO A 129 15.13 -10.33 11.78
N TYR A 130 15.90 -10.24 10.68
CA TYR A 130 15.99 -9.04 9.88
C TYR A 130 15.31 -9.15 8.51
N VAL A 131 15.03 -7.99 7.94
CA VAL A 131 14.44 -7.84 6.61
C VAL A 131 15.24 -6.80 5.84
N ILE A 132 15.39 -6.97 4.55
CA ILE A 132 15.92 -5.92 3.67
C ILE A 132 14.76 -5.24 2.95
N SER A 133 14.76 -3.91 2.99
CA SER A 133 13.85 -3.07 2.21
C SER A 133 14.62 -2.09 1.33
N PHE A 134 13.94 -1.51 0.34
CA PHE A 134 14.60 -0.57 -0.57
C PHE A 134 14.38 0.87 -0.13
N THR A 135 15.40 1.71 -0.30
CA THR A 135 15.31 3.15 -0.01
C THR A 135 14.23 3.80 -0.87
N GLY A 136 13.34 4.56 -0.24
CA GLY A 136 12.22 5.22 -0.92
C GLY A 136 10.94 4.40 -0.99
N CYS A 137 10.92 3.15 -0.51
CA CYS A 137 9.73 2.30 -0.48
C CYS A 137 8.67 2.77 0.51
N PHE A 138 7.43 2.38 0.26
CA PHE A 138 6.30 2.58 1.16
C PHE A 138 5.55 1.27 1.37
N HIS A 139 5.52 0.80 2.62
CA HIS A 139 4.86 -0.45 3.02
C HIS A 139 3.73 -0.25 4.04
N GLY A 140 3.58 0.96 4.56
CA GLY A 140 2.53 1.29 5.51
C GLY A 140 3.02 2.15 6.67
N ARG A 141 2.12 2.38 7.64
CA ARG A 141 2.37 3.25 8.80
C ARG A 141 2.06 2.59 10.15
N SER A 142 1.67 1.32 10.20
CA SER A 142 1.73 0.50 11.42
C SER A 142 3.20 0.25 11.81
N MET A 143 3.49 -0.11 13.04
CA MET A 143 4.86 -0.08 13.56
C MET A 143 5.82 -1.00 12.83
N GLY A 144 5.42 -2.23 12.47
CA GLY A 144 6.25 -3.15 11.68
C GLY A 144 6.41 -2.67 10.23
N ALA A 145 5.31 -2.32 9.56
CA ALA A 145 5.35 -1.78 8.21
C ALA A 145 6.10 -0.44 8.12
N LEU A 146 6.02 0.39 9.16
CA LEU A 146 6.79 1.64 9.27
C LEU A 146 8.29 1.37 9.39
N GLY A 147 8.68 0.27 10.05
CA GLY A 147 10.06 -0.18 10.16
C GLY A 147 10.73 -0.43 8.81
N VAL A 148 9.96 -0.90 7.82
CA VAL A 148 10.43 -1.16 6.45
C VAL A 148 10.07 -0.06 5.45
N THR A 149 9.37 1.01 5.86
CA THR A 149 9.00 2.16 5.04
C THR A 149 10.07 3.25 5.08
N THR A 150 10.54 3.71 3.91
CA THR A 150 11.59 4.74 3.80
C THR A 150 11.24 5.88 2.84
N SER A 151 10.00 5.94 2.33
CA SER A 151 9.56 6.92 1.33
C SER A 151 9.69 8.38 1.79
N LYS A 152 9.41 8.65 3.06
CA LYS A 152 9.56 10.00 3.65
C LYS A 152 9.96 9.89 5.12
N SER A 153 11.04 10.59 5.52
CA SER A 153 11.51 10.62 6.91
C SER A 153 10.47 11.13 7.90
N LYS A 154 9.57 12.03 7.45
CA LYS A 154 8.47 12.57 8.28
C LYS A 154 7.53 11.49 8.83
N TYR A 155 7.37 10.35 8.14
CA TYR A 155 6.51 9.26 8.62
C TYR A 155 7.08 8.53 9.83
N ARG A 156 8.40 8.56 10.01
CA ARG A 156 9.11 7.91 11.12
C ARG A 156 9.55 8.87 12.22
N LYS A 157 9.33 10.17 12.02
CA LYS A 157 9.78 11.21 12.94
C LYS A 157 9.25 10.96 14.37
N PHE A 158 10.15 10.80 15.33
CA PHE A 158 9.89 10.52 16.75
C PHE A 158 9.26 9.15 17.08
N LEU A 159 9.02 8.28 16.11
CA LEU A 159 8.34 7.00 16.35
C LEU A 159 9.29 5.82 16.59
N GLN A 160 10.57 5.95 16.26
CA GLN A 160 11.58 4.88 16.39
C GLN A 160 11.02 3.48 16.06
N PRO A 161 10.57 3.24 14.82
CA PRO A 161 10.10 1.92 14.44
C PRO A 161 11.21 0.90 14.64
N SER A 162 10.84 -0.33 14.95
CA SER A 162 11.80 -1.38 15.31
C SER A 162 12.96 -1.51 14.32
N HIS A 163 14.18 -1.66 14.81
CA HIS A 163 15.42 -1.78 14.01
C HIS A 163 15.56 -3.16 13.34
N LEU A 164 14.48 -3.67 12.77
CA LEU A 164 14.46 -5.00 12.17
C LEU A 164 14.64 -4.99 10.66
N SER A 165 15.06 -3.84 10.09
CA SER A 165 15.25 -3.72 8.65
C SER A 165 16.52 -2.98 8.28
N TYR A 166 17.17 -3.48 7.23
CA TYR A 166 18.25 -2.81 6.54
C TYR A 166 17.73 -2.25 5.23
N GLN A 167 18.34 -1.18 4.73
CA GLN A 167 17.92 -0.54 3.49
C GLN A 167 19.07 -0.51 2.50
N ILE A 168 18.77 -0.87 1.26
CA ILE A 168 19.65 -0.72 0.11
C ILE A 168 18.94 0.15 -0.97
N PRO A 169 19.68 0.83 -1.83
CA PRO A 169 19.07 1.57 -2.94
C PRO A 169 18.34 0.65 -3.92
N TYR A 170 17.29 1.16 -4.56
CA TYR A 170 16.78 0.54 -5.79
C TYR A 170 17.84 0.69 -6.89
N ALA A 171 17.90 -0.30 -7.78
CA ALA A 171 18.59 -0.15 -9.03
C ALA A 171 17.93 0.97 -9.87
N ASP A 172 18.70 1.97 -10.26
CA ASP A 172 18.18 3.13 -11.00
C ASP A 172 18.59 3.05 -12.48
N VAL A 173 17.63 2.73 -13.34
CA VAL A 173 17.83 2.68 -14.79
C VAL A 173 18.25 4.03 -15.39
N LYS A 174 17.98 5.15 -14.71
CA LYS A 174 18.42 6.48 -15.15
C LYS A 174 19.89 6.76 -14.86
N ALA A 175 20.49 5.99 -13.97
CA ALA A 175 21.90 6.08 -13.62
C ALA A 175 22.81 5.25 -14.55
N VAL A 176 22.22 4.54 -15.51
CA VAL A 176 22.97 3.67 -16.44
C VAL A 176 23.84 4.55 -17.38
N PRO A 177 25.15 4.31 -17.45
CA PRO A 177 26.02 5.02 -18.39
C PRO A 177 25.62 4.78 -19.83
N ALA A 178 25.87 5.78 -20.69
CA ALA A 178 25.59 5.64 -22.11
C ALA A 178 26.38 4.47 -22.73
N GLY A 179 25.67 3.58 -23.42
CA GLY A 179 26.25 2.42 -24.07
C GLY A 179 26.32 1.14 -23.22
N GLU A 180 25.95 1.21 -21.94
CA GLU A 180 25.79 0.01 -21.11
C GLU A 180 24.37 -0.57 -21.19
N ASP A 181 24.26 -1.89 -21.03
CA ASP A 181 22.98 -2.56 -20.92
C ASP A 181 22.34 -2.27 -19.55
N PRO A 182 21.11 -1.72 -19.50
CA PRO A 182 20.47 -1.35 -18.24
C PRO A 182 20.26 -2.50 -17.27
N GLU A 183 19.91 -3.69 -17.76
CA GLU A 183 19.67 -4.86 -16.90
C GLU A 183 20.98 -5.31 -16.26
N VAL A 184 22.03 -5.47 -17.05
CA VAL A 184 23.36 -5.88 -16.58
C VAL A 184 23.91 -4.88 -15.58
N TYR A 185 23.78 -3.58 -15.85
CA TYR A 185 24.23 -2.53 -14.94
C TYR A 185 23.49 -2.57 -13.62
N CYS A 186 22.15 -2.63 -13.64
CA CYS A 186 21.31 -2.64 -12.46
C CYS A 186 21.58 -3.87 -11.57
N VAL A 187 21.74 -5.06 -12.17
CA VAL A 187 22.09 -6.28 -11.42
C VAL A 187 23.45 -6.13 -10.73
N LYS A 188 24.47 -5.63 -11.43
CA LYS A 188 25.80 -5.37 -10.83
C LYS A 188 25.76 -4.39 -9.66
N GLN A 189 24.94 -3.32 -9.76
CA GLN A 189 24.77 -2.38 -8.65
C GLN A 189 24.09 -3.02 -7.44
N LEU A 190 23.03 -3.78 -7.64
CA LEU A 190 22.36 -4.53 -6.56
C LEU A 190 23.33 -5.50 -5.89
N GLU A 191 24.07 -6.29 -6.65
CA GLU A 191 25.08 -7.20 -6.09
C GLU A 191 26.13 -6.47 -5.24
N LYS A 192 26.59 -5.31 -5.69
CA LYS A 192 27.53 -4.48 -4.95
C LYS A 192 26.95 -4.00 -3.62
N ASP A 193 25.68 -3.55 -3.62
CA ASP A 193 25.02 -3.06 -2.43
C ASP A 193 24.74 -4.20 -1.43
N PHE A 194 24.31 -5.37 -1.91
CA PHE A 194 24.18 -6.56 -1.06
C PHE A 194 25.53 -7.01 -0.48
N LYS A 195 26.57 -7.08 -1.29
CA LYS A 195 27.94 -7.43 -0.80
C LYS A 195 28.42 -6.46 0.27
N LYS A 196 28.15 -5.15 0.10
CA LYS A 196 28.50 -4.14 1.11
C LYS A 196 27.70 -4.32 2.40
N LEU A 197 26.39 -4.56 2.30
CA LEU A 197 25.50 -4.81 3.44
C LEU A 197 25.97 -6.02 4.24
N PHE A 198 26.15 -7.15 3.57
CA PHE A 198 26.55 -8.41 4.20
C PHE A 198 27.97 -8.40 4.75
N LYS A 199 28.85 -7.58 4.19
CA LYS A 199 30.22 -7.44 4.72
C LYS A 199 30.28 -6.62 6.00
N HIS A 200 29.36 -5.64 6.19
CA HIS A 200 29.55 -4.62 7.22
C HIS A 200 28.41 -4.48 8.24
N GLN A 201 27.23 -5.02 7.99
CA GLN A 201 26.06 -4.70 8.82
C GLN A 201 25.29 -5.92 9.33
N VAL A 202 25.13 -6.95 8.53
CA VAL A 202 24.32 -8.15 8.86
C VAL A 202 24.84 -9.34 8.06
N THR A 203 24.71 -10.53 8.60
CA THR A 203 25.06 -11.75 7.85
C THR A 203 23.89 -12.22 6.98
N PRO A 204 24.15 -12.91 5.84
CA PRO A 204 23.07 -13.43 4.99
C PRO A 204 22.13 -14.41 5.70
N GLU A 205 22.64 -15.10 6.72
CA GLU A 205 21.89 -16.10 7.50
C GLU A 205 20.85 -15.46 8.41
N GLU A 206 20.98 -14.15 8.70
CA GLU A 206 20.08 -13.41 9.58
C GLU A 206 18.97 -12.66 8.84
N VAL A 207 18.95 -12.68 7.48
CA VAL A 207 18.01 -11.92 6.64
C VAL A 207 17.04 -12.83 5.90
#